data_89069732ac4d8384c5d5178039572258
#
_entry.id   89069732ac4d8384c5d5178039572258
#
_cell.length_a   1.000
_cell.length_b   1.000
_cell.length_c   1.000
_cell.angle_alpha   90.00
_cell.angle_beta   90.00
_cell.angle_gamma   90.00
#
_symmetry.space_group_name_H-M   'P 1'
#
loop_
_entity.id
_entity.type
_entity.pdbx_description
1 polymer ?
#
loop_
_entity_poly.entity_id
_entity_poly.type
_entity_poly.pdbx_seq_one_letter_code
_entity_poly.pdbx_strand_id
1 'polypeptide(L)' 'DDLDYFNENLENYAKAISNGVVQWLNDYVQ' A
#
# COMPACT_ATOMS: atom_id res chain seq x y z
N ASP A 1 -3.74 9.10 -20.21
CA ASP A 1 -4.50 7.87 -20.40
C ASP A 1 -5.18 7.45 -19.11
N ASP A 2 -6.45 7.10 -19.21
CA ASP A 2 -7.25 6.74 -18.04
C ASP A 2 -6.73 5.48 -17.36
N LEU A 3 -6.20 4.57 -18.15
CA LEU A 3 -5.66 3.33 -17.60
C LEU A 3 -4.42 3.58 -16.74
N ASP A 4 -3.58 4.51 -17.18
CA ASP A 4 -2.38 4.86 -16.41
C ASP A 4 -2.76 5.48 -15.07
N TYR A 5 -3.74 6.35 -15.07
CA TYR A 5 -4.21 6.98 -13.86
C TYR A 5 -4.77 5.95 -12.88
N PHE A 6 -5.58 5.04 -13.42
CA PHE A 6 -6.17 3.98 -12.60
C PHE A 6 -5.10 3.08 -12.00
N ASN A 7 -4.13 2.67 -12.81
CA ASN A 7 -3.04 1.80 -12.35
C ASN A 7 -2.21 2.48 -11.27
N GLU A 8 -1.92 3.75 -11.46
CA GLU A 8 -1.12 4.50 -10.49
C GLU A 8 -1.84 4.58 -9.14
N ASN A 9 -3.13 4.85 -9.17
CA ASN A 9 -3.91 4.90 -7.93
C ASN A 9 -3.95 3.55 -7.25
N LEU A 10 -4.10 2.48 -8.02
CA LEU A 10 -4.14 1.14 -7.48
C LEU A 10 -2.82 0.77 -6.82
N GLU A 11 -1.72 1.11 -7.48
CA GLU A 11 -0.39 0.83 -6.94
C GLU A 11 -0.15 1.60 -5.63
N ASN A 12 -0.54 2.86 -5.61
CA ASN A 12 -0.39 3.67 -4.40
C ASN A 12 -1.23 3.10 -3.26
N TYR A 13 -2.42 2.65 -3.57
CA TYR A 13 -3.31 2.05 -2.58
C TYR A 13 -2.69 0.78 -2.00
N ALA A 14 -2.22 -0.10 -2.86
CA ALA A 14 -1.61 -1.34 -2.43
C ALA A 14 -0.34 -1.08 -1.61
N LYS A 15 0.43 -0.09 -2.00
CA LYS A 15 1.65 0.25 -1.28
C LYS A 15 1.33 0.75 0.13
N ALA A 16 0.31 1.58 0.26
CA ALA A 16 -0.09 2.09 1.56
C ALA A 16 -0.56 0.98 2.47
N ILE A 17 -1.33 0.03 1.92
CA ILE A 17 -1.81 -1.11 2.68
C ILE A 17 -0.64 -1.96 3.16
N SER A 18 0.30 -2.24 2.27
CA SER A 18 1.47 -3.05 2.61
C SER A 18 2.29 -2.40 3.71
N ASN A 19 2.51 -1.09 3.62
CA ASN A 19 3.27 -0.38 4.64
C ASN A 19 2.57 -0.44 5.99
N GLY A 20 1.25 -0.33 5.98
CA GLY A 20 0.48 -0.41 7.21
C GLY A 20 0.59 -1.77 7.88
N VAL A 21 0.53 -2.83 7.07
CA VAL A 21 0.62 -4.18 7.59
C VAL A 21 2.01 -4.44 8.17
N VAL A 22 3.04 -4.01 7.47
CA VAL A 22 4.41 -4.20 7.95
C VAL A 22 4.61 -3.48 9.28
N GLN A 23 4.10 -2.27 9.40
CA GLN A 23 4.25 -1.50 10.61
C GLN A 23 3.47 -2.15 11.76
N TRP A 24 2.29 -2.64 11.46
CA TRP A 24 1.47 -3.32 12.45
C TRP A 24 2.17 -4.56 12.99
N LEU A 25 2.75 -5.36 12.09
CA LEU A 25 3.48 -6.55 12.50
C LEU A 25 4.71 -6.21 13.32
N ASN A 26 5.39 -5.15 12.94
CA ASN A 26 6.57 -4.70 13.67
C ASN A 26 6.23 -4.35 15.11
N ASP A 27 5.13 -3.65 15.30
CA ASP A 27 4.67 -3.31 16.64
C ASP A 27 4.25 -4.55 17.41
N TYR A 28 3.62 -5.49 16.74
CA TYR A 28 3.16 -6.71 17.39
C TYR A 28 4.33 -7.55 17.91
N VAL A 29 5.38 -7.63 17.10
CA VAL A 29 6.55 -8.43 17.46
C VAL A 29 7.30 -7.82 18.64
N GLN A 30 7.31 -6.51 18.70
CA GLN A 30 7.95 -5.81 19.81
C GLN A 30 7.02 -5.74 20.99
#